data_35e4aae9b8f5ceef18be897017c0d49a
#
_entry.id   35e4aae9b8f5ceef18be897017c0d49a
#
_cell.length_a   1.000
_cell.length_b   1.000
_cell.length_c   1.000
_cell.angle_alpha   90.00
_cell.angle_beta   90.00
_cell.angle_gamma   90.00
#
_symmetry.space_group_name_H-M   'P 1'
#
loop_
_entity.id
_entity.type
_entity.pdbx_description
1 polymer ?
#
loop_
_entity_poly.entity_id
_entity_poly.type
_entity_poly.pdbx_seq_one_letter_code
_entity_poly.pdbx_strand_id
1 'polypeptide(L)'
;MTREDQVNLVAPTGSGETGLFTTVTGDTLRRGDLSFGIYFQDFDLFAAPARELAPPSARDYRDMSYDLYRANVSVGFGLSDRWEVSASLPWDRLQSHGGDRVGFINGWLYRGRFSDSGVGNLHLATKFGLLPRGGPSKFAISVFTDLPTGDKDSGISTGNGNFGLGAHWTRGIGTLAGSYVVVGDRNGSHSNIGTGRVSLPNEIRVDGGLNIPLGFWRTTNWINEVNGVFYSGGDAKPKAPVYLLTGLRHWFGNSGWALNGGLRWNAAKFQKDHGECRFTELDDCALGGLVGLTFAPIHLAAVAPPPPAPIPVPPPPPPPAPAPVAPPEPPPVAPPHQPTELRTDEIHFEPGSARLTNIAKAILDDVALRMKQEPTSTAIVIGYTDNREATGANADLDRRRAEAVRDYLVSRHGIDPARITVEGRDAREPVGDNATAEGRLRNRRVVIRLIIP
;
A
#
# COMPACT_ATOMS: atom_id res chain seq x y z
N MET A 1 4.05 14.58 5.56
CA MET A 1 3.26 13.51 4.92
C MET A 1 2.50 12.78 6.01
N THR A 2 1.18 12.74 5.93
CA THR A 2 0.33 12.00 6.87
C THR A 2 0.28 10.51 6.50
N ARG A 3 -0.31 9.65 7.35
CA ARG A 3 -0.52 8.24 7.01
C ARG A 3 -1.47 8.07 5.82
N GLU A 4 -2.47 8.94 5.72
CA GLU A 4 -3.42 8.97 4.62
C GLU A 4 -2.74 9.39 3.31
N ASP A 5 -1.84 10.39 3.36
CA ASP A 5 -1.02 10.75 2.20
C ASP A 5 -0.20 9.57 1.71
N GLN A 6 0.43 8.79 2.60
CA GLN A 6 1.26 7.63 2.22
C GLN A 6 0.47 6.51 1.53
N VAL A 7 -0.79 6.28 1.93
CA VAL A 7 -1.67 5.29 1.28
C VAL A 7 -2.06 5.73 -0.13
N ASN A 8 -2.18 7.04 -0.35
CA ASN A 8 -2.60 7.62 -1.63
C ASN A 8 -1.43 7.96 -2.57
N LEU A 9 -0.18 7.67 -2.19
CA LEU A 9 0.96 7.83 -3.08
C LEU A 9 0.90 6.81 -4.20
N VAL A 10 1.04 7.28 -5.42
CA VAL A 10 1.09 6.45 -6.62
C VAL A 10 2.55 6.30 -7.08
N ALA A 11 2.88 5.13 -7.63
CA ALA A 11 4.16 4.86 -8.28
C ALA A 11 3.93 3.91 -9.44
N PRO A 12 4.78 3.91 -10.47
CA PRO A 12 4.69 2.93 -11.52
C PRO A 12 5.09 1.54 -11.02
N THR A 13 4.43 0.51 -11.54
CA THR A 13 4.87 -0.89 -11.48
C THR A 13 6.02 -1.14 -12.46
N GLY A 14 6.53 -2.35 -12.49
CA GLY A 14 7.45 -2.77 -13.55
C GLY A 14 6.88 -2.62 -14.96
N SER A 15 5.57 -2.77 -15.17
CA SER A 15 4.88 -2.59 -16.45
C SER A 15 4.55 -1.12 -16.78
N GLY A 16 4.73 -0.19 -15.84
CA GLY A 16 4.55 1.24 -16.03
C GLY A 16 3.21 1.80 -15.59
N GLU A 17 2.18 0.97 -15.41
CA GLU A 17 0.90 1.37 -14.83
C GLU A 17 1.06 1.72 -13.36
N THR A 18 0.20 2.61 -12.85
CA THR A 18 0.23 2.91 -11.42
C THR A 18 -0.13 1.69 -10.57
N GLY A 19 0.71 1.43 -9.55
CA GLY A 19 0.54 0.25 -8.71
C GLY A 19 1.56 0.11 -7.58
N LEU A 20 1.62 -1.12 -7.07
CA LEU A 20 2.60 -1.56 -6.08
C LEU A 20 3.94 -1.86 -6.79
N PHE A 21 4.59 -2.98 -6.55
CA PHE A 21 5.78 -3.36 -7.31
C PHE A 21 5.41 -4.00 -8.66
N THR A 22 4.46 -4.96 -8.61
CA THR A 22 3.97 -5.72 -9.76
C THR A 22 2.46 -5.66 -9.91
N THR A 23 1.71 -5.53 -8.81
CA THR A 23 0.25 -5.46 -8.79
C THR A 23 -0.23 -4.08 -9.20
N VAL A 24 -1.00 -4.00 -10.27
CA VAL A 24 -1.64 -2.77 -10.74
C VAL A 24 -2.80 -2.41 -9.81
N THR A 25 -2.87 -1.13 -9.39
CA THR A 25 -3.93 -0.64 -8.50
C THR A 25 -5.08 0.01 -9.25
N GLY A 26 -6.19 0.26 -8.54
CA GLY A 26 -7.31 1.05 -9.06
C GLY A 26 -7.02 2.55 -9.19
N ASP A 27 -5.82 2.99 -8.79
CA ASP A 27 -5.36 4.38 -8.96
C ASP A 27 -4.97 4.67 -10.39
N THR A 28 -5.05 5.95 -10.78
CA THR A 28 -4.53 6.48 -12.04
C THR A 28 -3.66 7.71 -11.79
N LEU A 29 -2.76 8.04 -12.69
CA LEU A 29 -2.05 9.33 -12.71
C LEU A 29 -3.06 10.48 -12.87
N ARG A 30 -2.73 11.67 -12.39
CA ARG A 30 -3.52 12.88 -12.67
C ARG A 30 -3.20 13.40 -14.08
N ARG A 31 -4.07 14.25 -14.58
CA ARG A 31 -3.84 14.92 -15.87
C ARG A 31 -2.49 15.64 -15.87
N GLY A 32 -1.66 15.30 -16.85
CA GLY A 32 -0.33 15.89 -17.03
C GLY A 32 0.78 15.30 -16.17
N ASP A 33 0.46 14.38 -15.25
CA ASP A 33 1.48 13.68 -14.47
C ASP A 33 2.29 12.74 -15.36
N LEU A 34 3.60 12.74 -15.15
CA LEU A 34 4.54 11.80 -15.74
C LEU A 34 5.09 10.90 -14.63
N SER A 35 5.07 9.60 -14.83
CA SER A 35 5.76 8.63 -13.97
C SER A 35 6.86 7.92 -14.74
N PHE A 36 7.87 7.47 -14.01
CA PHE A 36 9.02 6.76 -14.56
C PHE A 36 9.46 5.66 -13.59
N GLY A 37 9.89 4.51 -14.12
CA GLY A 37 10.39 3.39 -13.34
C GLY A 37 11.54 2.67 -14.01
N ILE A 38 12.54 2.29 -13.20
CA ILE A 38 13.56 1.30 -13.57
C ILE A 38 13.50 0.21 -12.51
N TYR A 39 13.34 -1.03 -12.94
CA TYR A 39 13.32 -2.20 -12.08
C TYR A 39 14.31 -3.26 -12.57
N PHE A 40 14.99 -3.87 -11.62
CA PHE A 40 15.72 -5.11 -11.79
C PHE A 40 15.00 -6.18 -11.00
N GLN A 41 14.64 -7.28 -11.66
CA GLN A 41 13.83 -8.34 -11.07
C GLN A 41 14.42 -9.69 -11.43
N ASP A 42 14.31 -10.60 -10.50
CA ASP A 42 14.63 -12.00 -10.65
C ASP A 42 13.38 -12.84 -10.48
N PHE A 43 13.08 -13.67 -11.47
CA PHE A 43 11.94 -14.58 -11.50
C PHE A 43 12.41 -16.01 -11.68
N ASP A 44 11.91 -16.88 -10.87
CA ASP A 44 12.09 -18.30 -10.95
C ASP A 44 10.86 -18.96 -11.59
N LEU A 45 11.01 -19.53 -12.77
CA LEU A 45 9.94 -19.96 -13.66
C LEU A 45 10.02 -21.45 -14.01
N PHE A 46 8.89 -22.02 -14.42
CA PHE A 46 8.83 -23.34 -15.03
C PHE A 46 8.61 -23.22 -16.55
N ALA A 47 9.38 -23.98 -17.31
CA ALA A 47 9.10 -24.16 -18.73
C ALA A 47 7.87 -25.05 -18.93
N ALA A 48 7.19 -24.93 -20.06
CA ALA A 48 6.12 -25.86 -20.41
C ALA A 48 6.72 -27.26 -20.66
N PRO A 49 6.04 -28.36 -20.19
CA PRO A 49 6.56 -29.72 -20.34
C PRO A 49 6.78 -30.09 -21.81
N ALA A 50 7.93 -30.65 -22.11
CA ALA A 50 8.28 -31.05 -23.49
C ALA A 50 8.38 -32.58 -23.67
N ARG A 51 8.21 -33.38 -22.62
CA ARG A 51 8.42 -34.83 -22.66
C ARG A 51 7.57 -35.55 -23.71
N GLU A 52 6.30 -35.15 -23.85
CA GLU A 52 5.37 -35.78 -24.80
C GLU A 52 5.65 -35.36 -26.25
N LEU A 53 6.19 -34.17 -26.43
CA LEU A 53 6.48 -33.57 -27.73
C LEU A 53 7.96 -33.74 -28.15
N ALA A 54 8.78 -34.21 -27.22
CA ALA A 54 10.20 -34.41 -27.44
C ALA A 54 10.50 -35.77 -28.12
N PRO A 55 11.57 -35.85 -28.94
CA PRO A 55 11.99 -37.12 -29.55
C PRO A 55 12.31 -38.16 -28.47
N PRO A 56 12.30 -39.46 -28.83
CA PRO A 56 12.55 -40.54 -27.88
C PRO A 56 13.80 -40.41 -27.04
N SER A 57 14.84 -39.80 -27.58
CA SER A 57 16.11 -39.52 -26.92
C SER A 57 16.03 -38.48 -25.79
N ALA A 58 14.92 -37.73 -25.68
CA ALA A 58 14.73 -36.71 -24.68
C ALA A 58 13.71 -37.10 -23.61
N ARG A 59 13.16 -38.33 -23.66
CA ARG A 59 12.14 -38.81 -22.68
C ARG A 59 12.68 -39.01 -21.28
N ASP A 60 13.99 -39.18 -21.13
CA ASP A 60 14.66 -39.32 -19.85
C ASP A 60 15.00 -37.98 -19.19
N TYR A 61 14.75 -36.86 -19.89
CA TYR A 61 14.97 -35.55 -19.34
C TYR A 61 13.88 -35.15 -18.33
N ARG A 62 14.28 -34.37 -17.31
CA ARG A 62 13.36 -33.77 -16.34
C ARG A 62 12.74 -32.51 -16.88
N ASP A 63 11.61 -32.11 -16.28
CA ASP A 63 10.98 -30.81 -16.59
C ASP A 63 11.92 -29.68 -16.25
N MET A 64 11.97 -28.66 -17.10
CA MET A 64 12.88 -27.55 -16.98
C MET A 64 12.32 -26.45 -16.07
N SER A 65 13.15 -25.96 -15.15
CA SER A 65 13.01 -24.65 -14.51
C SER A 65 14.11 -23.73 -15.02
N TYR A 66 13.87 -22.42 -15.02
CA TYR A 66 14.81 -21.42 -15.47
C TYR A 66 14.60 -20.11 -14.71
N ASP A 67 15.68 -19.32 -14.64
CA ASP A 67 15.65 -17.99 -14.07
C ASP A 67 15.48 -16.97 -15.18
N LEU A 68 14.64 -15.96 -14.91
CA LEU A 68 14.45 -14.80 -15.77
C LEU A 68 14.92 -13.56 -15.02
N TYR A 69 16.08 -13.06 -15.37
CA TYR A 69 16.56 -11.76 -14.91
C TYR A 69 16.03 -10.69 -15.85
N ARG A 70 15.27 -9.75 -15.31
CA ARG A 70 14.63 -8.69 -16.08
C ARG A 70 15.06 -7.32 -15.60
N ALA A 71 15.65 -6.52 -16.50
CA ALA A 71 15.80 -5.09 -16.33
C ALA A 71 14.68 -4.40 -17.11
N ASN A 72 13.86 -3.59 -16.46
CA ASN A 72 12.69 -2.99 -17.09
C ASN A 72 12.70 -1.48 -16.91
N VAL A 73 12.52 -0.75 -18.03
CA VAL A 73 12.31 0.70 -18.02
C VAL A 73 10.86 0.96 -18.37
N SER A 74 10.20 1.79 -17.59
CA SER A 74 8.79 2.08 -17.76
C SER A 74 8.49 3.57 -17.65
N VAL A 75 7.45 4.01 -18.35
CA VAL A 75 6.92 5.38 -18.32
C VAL A 75 5.40 5.33 -18.30
N GLY A 76 4.79 6.23 -17.55
CA GLY A 76 3.34 6.43 -17.51
C GLY A 76 2.98 7.90 -17.64
N PHE A 77 1.85 8.20 -18.25
CA PHE A 77 1.37 9.56 -18.45
C PHE A 77 -0.15 9.65 -18.21
N GLY A 78 -0.56 10.63 -17.41
CA GLY A 78 -1.97 10.92 -17.13
C GLY A 78 -2.59 11.79 -18.22
N LEU A 79 -3.44 11.20 -19.07
CA LEU A 79 -4.20 11.94 -20.11
C LEU A 79 -5.32 12.77 -19.49
N SER A 80 -5.94 12.25 -18.46
CA SER A 80 -6.94 12.96 -17.64
C SER A 80 -6.84 12.45 -16.20
N ASP A 81 -7.64 13.00 -15.29
CA ASP A 81 -7.66 12.54 -13.89
C ASP A 81 -8.15 11.09 -13.71
N ARG A 82 -8.65 10.46 -14.75
CA ARG A 82 -9.15 9.08 -14.75
C ARG A 82 -8.55 8.20 -15.83
N TRP A 83 -7.69 8.75 -16.66
CA TRP A 83 -7.16 8.02 -17.81
C TRP A 83 -5.65 8.15 -17.88
N GLU A 84 -4.94 7.05 -17.76
CA GLU A 84 -3.50 6.97 -17.93
C GLU A 84 -3.13 6.03 -19.07
N VAL A 85 -2.00 6.31 -19.68
CA VAL A 85 -1.31 5.43 -20.63
C VAL A 85 0.08 5.13 -20.11
N SER A 86 0.58 3.95 -20.40
CA SER A 86 1.93 3.55 -20.00
C SER A 86 2.61 2.69 -21.05
N ALA A 87 3.92 2.69 -20.99
CA ALA A 87 4.78 1.83 -21.80
C ALA A 87 5.92 1.28 -20.95
N SER A 88 6.35 0.07 -21.25
CA SER A 88 7.58 -0.47 -20.67
C SER A 88 8.32 -1.36 -21.63
N LEU A 89 9.65 -1.32 -21.55
CA LEU A 89 10.54 -2.11 -22.37
C LEU A 89 11.49 -2.91 -21.47
N PRO A 90 11.36 -4.24 -21.44
CA PRO A 90 12.26 -5.10 -20.69
C PRO A 90 13.50 -5.46 -21.50
N TRP A 91 14.60 -5.65 -20.80
CA TRP A 91 15.73 -6.44 -21.24
C TRP A 91 15.79 -7.68 -20.37
N ASP A 92 15.76 -8.84 -21.01
CA ASP A 92 15.61 -10.13 -20.35
C ASP A 92 16.86 -10.99 -20.54
N ARG A 93 17.21 -11.75 -19.51
CA ARG A 93 18.17 -12.84 -19.58
C ARG A 93 17.50 -14.10 -19.04
N LEU A 94 17.45 -15.11 -19.88
CA LEU A 94 16.97 -16.45 -19.54
C LEU A 94 18.16 -17.33 -19.19
N GLN A 95 18.11 -18.08 -18.10
CA GLN A 95 19.19 -18.95 -17.68
C GLN A 95 18.65 -20.26 -17.09
N SER A 96 19.25 -21.40 -17.48
CA SER A 96 18.98 -22.70 -16.88
C SER A 96 20.26 -23.41 -16.51
N HIS A 97 20.29 -24.03 -15.33
CA HIS A 97 21.47 -24.65 -14.77
C HIS A 97 21.47 -26.20 -14.92
N GLY A 98 20.34 -26.83 -15.17
CA GLY A 98 20.21 -28.29 -15.26
C GLY A 98 20.63 -28.86 -16.61
N GLY A 99 21.62 -29.80 -16.61
CA GLY A 99 22.09 -30.45 -17.85
C GLY A 99 21.14 -31.52 -18.41
N ASP A 100 20.24 -32.06 -17.59
CA ASP A 100 19.31 -33.14 -17.87
C ASP A 100 17.85 -32.69 -17.99
N ARG A 101 17.61 -31.42 -18.33
CA ARG A 101 16.29 -30.80 -18.36
C ARG A 101 15.86 -30.42 -19.78
N VAL A 102 14.56 -30.47 -20.06
CA VAL A 102 13.96 -30.06 -21.33
C VAL A 102 12.62 -29.34 -21.07
N GLY A 103 12.33 -28.32 -21.86
CA GLY A 103 11.07 -27.58 -21.75
C GLY A 103 10.89 -26.57 -22.85
N PHE A 104 9.65 -26.09 -23.04
CA PHE A 104 9.31 -25.00 -23.93
C PHE A 104 9.26 -23.68 -23.18
N ILE A 105 10.00 -22.68 -23.64
CA ILE A 105 9.94 -21.30 -23.17
C ILE A 105 9.54 -20.45 -24.38
N ASN A 106 8.47 -19.68 -24.28
CA ASN A 106 7.93 -18.85 -25.36
C ASN A 106 7.74 -19.61 -26.68
N GLY A 107 7.40 -20.90 -26.62
CA GLY A 107 7.22 -21.76 -27.79
C GLY A 107 8.52 -22.36 -28.35
N TRP A 108 9.67 -22.02 -27.82
CA TRP A 108 10.99 -22.55 -28.20
C TRP A 108 11.36 -23.75 -27.32
N LEU A 109 11.93 -24.79 -27.92
CA LEU A 109 12.44 -25.93 -27.16
C LEU A 109 13.86 -25.68 -26.67
N TYR A 110 14.01 -25.66 -25.37
CA TYR A 110 15.30 -25.60 -24.68
C TYR A 110 15.69 -26.98 -24.13
N ARG A 111 16.99 -27.25 -24.18
CA ARG A 111 17.55 -28.52 -23.69
C ARG A 111 18.85 -28.26 -22.95
N GLY A 112 18.94 -28.77 -21.73
CA GLY A 112 20.12 -28.68 -20.91
C GLY A 112 20.40 -27.27 -20.38
N ARG A 113 21.68 -26.95 -20.20
CA ARG A 113 22.12 -25.63 -19.75
C ARG A 113 22.12 -24.64 -20.89
N PHE A 114 21.56 -23.47 -20.63
CA PHE A 114 21.60 -22.37 -21.58
C PHE A 114 21.64 -21.01 -20.86
N SER A 115 22.02 -19.97 -21.56
CA SER A 115 21.93 -18.58 -21.11
C SER A 115 21.77 -17.70 -22.34
N ASP A 116 20.60 -17.13 -22.53
CA ASP A 116 20.25 -16.23 -23.63
C ASP A 116 19.77 -14.88 -23.07
N SER A 117 20.03 -13.79 -23.78
CA SER A 117 19.62 -12.45 -23.37
C SER A 117 19.28 -11.55 -24.54
N GLY A 118 18.36 -10.62 -24.37
CA GLY A 118 17.98 -9.65 -25.38
C GLY A 118 16.86 -8.73 -24.93
N VAL A 119 16.45 -7.85 -25.81
CA VAL A 119 15.29 -6.97 -25.60
C VAL A 119 14.03 -7.81 -25.64
N GLY A 120 13.13 -7.57 -24.69
CA GLY A 120 11.82 -8.22 -24.65
C GLY A 120 10.75 -7.46 -25.44
N ASN A 121 9.52 -7.87 -25.30
CA ASN A 121 8.38 -7.24 -25.96
C ASN A 121 8.06 -5.86 -25.37
N LEU A 122 7.81 -4.86 -26.21
CA LEU A 122 7.31 -3.56 -25.78
C LEU A 122 5.89 -3.73 -25.24
N HIS A 123 5.72 -3.47 -23.96
CA HIS A 123 4.43 -3.44 -23.30
C HIS A 123 3.80 -2.05 -23.43
N LEU A 124 2.55 -1.99 -23.85
CA LEU A 124 1.75 -0.77 -23.90
C LEU A 124 0.45 -1.02 -23.15
N ALA A 125 0.07 -0.10 -22.26
CA ALA A 125 -1.19 -0.20 -21.52
C ALA A 125 -1.93 1.12 -21.49
N THR A 126 -3.25 1.03 -21.34
CA THR A 126 -4.12 2.15 -21.02
C THR A 126 -5.05 1.73 -19.90
N LYS A 127 -5.22 2.58 -18.89
CA LYS A 127 -6.05 2.30 -17.71
C LYS A 127 -7.01 3.44 -17.46
N PHE A 128 -8.27 3.10 -17.21
CA PHE A 128 -9.37 4.03 -16.99
C PHE A 128 -10.02 3.80 -15.62
N GLY A 129 -10.00 4.82 -14.78
CA GLY A 129 -10.63 4.84 -13.46
C GLY A 129 -12.14 5.06 -13.57
N LEU A 130 -12.93 4.09 -13.10
CA LEU A 130 -14.40 4.12 -13.15
C LEU A 130 -15.01 4.88 -11.98
N LEU A 131 -14.35 4.86 -10.80
CA LEU A 131 -14.82 5.56 -9.61
C LEU A 131 -14.21 6.97 -9.50
N PRO A 132 -14.92 7.91 -8.85
CA PRO A 132 -14.38 9.24 -8.58
C PRO A 132 -13.10 9.18 -7.74
N ARG A 133 -12.15 10.06 -8.06
CA ARG A 133 -10.93 10.24 -7.28
C ARG A 133 -11.29 10.80 -5.89
N GLY A 134 -10.57 10.38 -4.84
CA GLY A 134 -10.82 10.83 -3.45
C GLY A 134 -11.83 9.99 -2.67
N GLY A 135 -12.51 9.03 -3.31
CA GLY A 135 -13.36 8.07 -2.59
C GLY A 135 -12.53 6.99 -1.86
N PRO A 136 -13.14 6.28 -0.89
CA PRO A 136 -12.45 5.23 -0.12
C PRO A 136 -12.12 3.99 -0.97
N SER A 137 -12.78 3.81 -2.10
CA SER A 137 -12.56 2.74 -3.06
C SER A 137 -12.21 3.32 -4.42
N LYS A 138 -11.27 2.69 -5.10
CA LYS A 138 -10.81 3.02 -6.45
C LYS A 138 -10.98 1.79 -7.31
N PHE A 139 -11.57 1.94 -8.47
CA PHE A 139 -11.76 0.84 -9.42
C PHE A 139 -11.41 1.31 -10.82
N ALA A 140 -10.56 0.53 -11.48
CA ALA A 140 -10.12 0.81 -12.84
C ALA A 140 -10.18 -0.45 -13.71
N ILE A 141 -10.33 -0.23 -15.00
CA ILE A 141 -10.15 -1.25 -16.04
C ILE A 141 -8.92 -0.87 -16.87
N SER A 142 -8.20 -1.87 -17.35
CA SER A 142 -7.06 -1.68 -18.25
C SER A 142 -7.17 -2.54 -19.49
N VAL A 143 -6.59 -2.03 -20.56
CA VAL A 143 -6.34 -2.74 -21.81
C VAL A 143 -4.84 -2.64 -22.05
N PHE A 144 -4.21 -3.75 -22.35
CA PHE A 144 -2.77 -3.76 -22.62
C PHE A 144 -2.41 -4.73 -23.74
N THR A 145 -1.27 -4.49 -24.35
CA THR A 145 -0.71 -5.33 -25.39
C THR A 145 0.81 -5.41 -25.27
N ASP A 146 1.35 -6.57 -25.52
CA ASP A 146 2.79 -6.76 -25.72
C ASP A 146 3.05 -6.84 -27.21
N LEU A 147 3.72 -5.83 -27.75
CA LEU A 147 4.11 -5.81 -29.17
C LEU A 147 5.34 -6.73 -29.37
N PRO A 148 5.41 -7.49 -30.45
CA PRO A 148 6.47 -8.47 -30.69
C PRO A 148 7.78 -7.81 -31.16
N THR A 149 8.30 -6.89 -30.35
CA THR A 149 9.57 -6.19 -30.60
C THR A 149 10.78 -6.96 -30.07
N GLY A 150 10.52 -7.98 -29.23
CA GLY A 150 11.54 -8.76 -28.56
C GLY A 150 12.29 -9.69 -29.51
N ASP A 151 13.51 -10.04 -29.07
CA ASP A 151 14.36 -10.96 -29.80
C ASP A 151 13.78 -12.38 -29.79
N LYS A 152 13.24 -12.80 -30.92
CA LYS A 152 12.71 -14.14 -31.12
C LYS A 152 13.80 -15.20 -31.26
N ASP A 153 14.96 -14.85 -31.78
CA ASP A 153 16.02 -15.80 -32.07
C ASP A 153 16.75 -16.27 -30.80
N SER A 154 16.71 -15.45 -29.74
CA SER A 154 17.14 -15.83 -28.39
C SER A 154 16.03 -16.45 -27.52
N GLY A 155 14.82 -16.65 -28.05
CA GLY A 155 13.69 -17.22 -27.32
C GLY A 155 13.06 -16.31 -26.24
N ILE A 156 13.46 -15.04 -26.20
CA ILE A 156 12.91 -14.05 -25.26
C ILE A 156 11.51 -13.63 -25.66
N SER A 157 11.21 -13.63 -26.95
CA SER A 157 9.90 -13.33 -27.50
C SER A 157 9.33 -14.51 -28.28
N THR A 158 8.00 -14.64 -28.28
CA THR A 158 7.29 -15.56 -29.16
C THR A 158 7.28 -15.09 -30.63
N GLY A 159 7.68 -13.83 -30.88
CA GLY A 159 7.53 -13.16 -32.16
C GLY A 159 6.09 -12.75 -32.48
N ASN A 160 5.14 -12.90 -31.55
CA ASN A 160 3.74 -12.52 -31.69
C ASN A 160 3.29 -11.62 -30.55
N GLY A 161 2.27 -10.80 -30.83
CA GLY A 161 1.73 -9.89 -29.82
C GLY A 161 0.77 -10.59 -28.87
N ASN A 162 0.68 -10.12 -27.64
CA ASN A 162 -0.32 -10.49 -26.66
C ASN A 162 -1.32 -9.37 -26.49
N PHE A 163 -2.53 -9.72 -26.08
CA PHE A 163 -3.57 -8.74 -25.74
C PHE A 163 -4.21 -9.09 -24.41
N GLY A 164 -4.37 -8.12 -23.52
CA GLY A 164 -4.93 -8.34 -22.21
C GLY A 164 -5.97 -7.31 -21.80
N LEU A 165 -6.91 -7.78 -20.97
CA LEU A 165 -7.91 -6.98 -20.29
C LEU A 165 -7.74 -7.17 -18.79
N GLY A 166 -7.75 -6.09 -18.02
CA GLY A 166 -7.59 -6.12 -16.57
C GLY A 166 -8.66 -5.33 -15.83
N ALA A 167 -8.92 -5.74 -14.58
CA ALA A 167 -9.76 -5.04 -13.63
C ALA A 167 -9.02 -4.93 -12.30
N HIS A 168 -9.04 -3.74 -11.69
CA HIS A 168 -8.22 -3.38 -10.55
C HIS A 168 -9.07 -2.66 -9.51
N TRP A 169 -9.09 -3.18 -8.29
CA TRP A 169 -9.81 -2.58 -7.17
C TRP A 169 -8.89 -2.33 -6.01
N THR A 170 -8.92 -1.10 -5.48
CA THR A 170 -8.13 -0.70 -4.31
C THR A 170 -9.03 -0.05 -3.28
N ARG A 171 -8.90 -0.46 -2.02
CA ARG A 171 -9.59 0.14 -0.89
C ARG A 171 -8.66 0.24 0.31
N GLY A 172 -8.41 1.49 0.75
CA GLY A 172 -7.44 1.74 1.81
C GLY A 172 -6.07 1.19 1.45
N ILE A 173 -5.54 0.29 2.27
CA ILE A 173 -4.22 -0.33 2.05
C ILE A 173 -4.25 -1.56 1.13
N GLY A 174 -5.43 -2.09 0.81
CA GLY A 174 -5.60 -3.35 0.08
C GLY A 174 -5.92 -3.16 -1.39
N THR A 175 -5.37 -4.02 -2.24
CA THR A 175 -5.61 -4.08 -3.68
C THR A 175 -5.90 -5.51 -4.11
N LEU A 176 -6.87 -5.67 -5.01
CA LEU A 176 -7.13 -6.89 -5.76
C LEU A 176 -7.14 -6.53 -7.24
N ALA A 177 -6.49 -7.36 -8.04
CA ALA A 177 -6.46 -7.20 -9.48
C ALA A 177 -6.61 -8.55 -10.18
N GLY A 178 -7.16 -8.54 -11.38
CA GLY A 178 -7.22 -9.71 -12.23
C GLY A 178 -7.16 -9.32 -13.68
N SER A 179 -6.52 -10.15 -14.50
CA SER A 179 -6.49 -9.93 -15.94
C SER A 179 -6.56 -11.23 -16.72
N TYR A 180 -7.08 -11.14 -17.92
CA TYR A 180 -7.07 -12.20 -18.92
C TYR A 180 -6.21 -11.79 -20.10
N VAL A 181 -5.23 -12.63 -20.46
CA VAL A 181 -4.28 -12.36 -21.53
C VAL A 181 -4.48 -13.41 -22.62
N VAL A 182 -4.85 -12.95 -23.79
CA VAL A 182 -4.82 -13.75 -25.02
C VAL A 182 -3.38 -13.70 -25.54
N VAL A 183 -2.71 -14.82 -25.41
CA VAL A 183 -1.35 -14.96 -25.88
C VAL A 183 -1.38 -15.14 -27.38
N GLY A 184 -0.66 -14.23 -28.07
CA GLY A 184 -0.61 -14.24 -29.49
C GLY A 184 -0.15 -15.59 -29.99
N ASP A 185 -0.92 -16.38 -30.82
CA ASP A 185 -0.55 -17.69 -31.32
C ASP A 185 0.40 -17.62 -32.49
N ARG A 186 1.34 -18.42 -32.55
CA ARG A 186 2.14 -18.98 -33.07
C ARG A 186 2.27 -19.77 -34.27
N ASN A 187 2.23 -19.18 -35.34
CA ASN A 187 2.65 -19.74 -36.63
C ASN A 187 4.18 -19.92 -36.71
N GLY A 188 4.86 -19.75 -35.64
CA GLY A 188 6.31 -19.84 -35.55
C GLY A 188 6.77 -21.21 -35.09
N SER A 189 6.82 -22.17 -35.97
CA SER A 189 7.61 -23.38 -35.74
C SER A 189 9.09 -23.04 -35.81
N HIS A 190 9.71 -22.82 -34.69
CA HIS A 190 11.14 -22.81 -34.53
C HIS A 190 11.54 -23.90 -33.53
N SER A 191 11.08 -25.11 -33.76
CA SER A 191 11.65 -26.27 -33.09
C SER A 191 12.65 -26.90 -34.09
N ASN A 192 13.92 -26.90 -33.74
CA ASN A 192 14.89 -27.76 -34.41
C ASN A 192 14.57 -29.26 -34.21
N ILE A 193 13.43 -29.59 -33.65
CA ILE A 193 13.00 -30.94 -33.30
C ILE A 193 11.54 -31.15 -33.75
N GLY A 194 11.38 -31.56 -35.02
CA GLY A 194 10.11 -32.05 -35.53
C GLY A 194 9.07 -30.97 -35.88
N THR A 195 8.17 -31.30 -36.76
CA THR A 195 7.13 -30.45 -37.38
C THR A 195 5.93 -30.15 -36.50
N GLY A 196 6.08 -30.11 -35.17
CA GLY A 196 5.00 -29.84 -34.21
C GLY A 196 4.86 -28.36 -33.89
N ARG A 197 3.73 -27.74 -34.24
CA ARG A 197 3.34 -26.43 -33.72
C ARG A 197 2.91 -26.59 -32.28
N VAL A 198 3.51 -25.84 -31.34
CA VAL A 198 3.08 -25.76 -29.95
C VAL A 198 2.22 -24.53 -29.79
N SER A 199 0.94 -24.72 -29.54
CA SER A 199 0.03 -23.63 -29.20
C SER A 199 0.28 -23.19 -27.76
N LEU A 200 0.49 -21.90 -27.54
CA LEU A 200 0.71 -21.33 -26.21
C LEU A 200 -0.63 -21.13 -25.48
N PRO A 201 -0.67 -21.38 -24.18
CA PRO A 201 -1.87 -21.15 -23.39
C PRO A 201 -2.13 -19.65 -23.17
N ASN A 202 -3.40 -19.28 -23.07
CA ASN A 202 -3.82 -17.98 -22.54
C ASN A 202 -3.57 -17.92 -21.03
N GLU A 203 -3.43 -16.71 -20.49
CA GLU A 203 -3.14 -16.51 -19.09
C GLU A 203 -4.32 -15.85 -18.36
N ILE A 204 -4.61 -16.36 -17.17
CA ILE A 204 -5.46 -15.71 -16.16
C ILE A 204 -4.53 -15.29 -15.04
N ARG A 205 -4.39 -14.00 -14.83
CA ARG A 205 -3.56 -13.43 -13.76
C ARG A 205 -4.48 -12.96 -12.63
N VAL A 206 -4.11 -13.29 -11.40
CA VAL A 206 -4.84 -12.87 -10.19
C VAL A 206 -3.81 -12.34 -9.20
N ASP A 207 -3.99 -11.10 -8.81
CA ASP A 207 -3.03 -10.40 -7.97
C ASP A 207 -3.73 -9.79 -6.75
N GLY A 208 -3.07 -9.85 -5.62
CA GLY A 208 -3.47 -9.19 -4.38
C GLY A 208 -2.30 -8.47 -3.76
N GLY A 209 -2.57 -7.33 -3.12
CA GLY A 209 -1.50 -6.56 -2.51
C GLY A 209 -1.93 -5.73 -1.32
N LEU A 210 -0.97 -5.48 -0.42
CA LEU A 210 -1.12 -4.60 0.73
C LEU A 210 -0.04 -3.53 0.71
N ASN A 211 -0.44 -2.27 0.81
CA ASN A 211 0.43 -1.10 0.93
C ASN A 211 0.34 -0.54 2.35
N ILE A 212 1.25 -0.93 3.22
CA ILE A 212 1.21 -0.63 4.66
C ILE A 212 2.17 0.51 4.99
N PRO A 213 1.67 1.73 5.28
CA PRO A 213 2.52 2.82 5.73
C PRO A 213 3.21 2.50 7.06
N LEU A 214 4.53 2.65 7.11
CA LEU A 214 5.29 2.48 8.34
C LEU A 214 5.32 3.82 9.10
N GLY A 215 4.52 3.92 10.17
CA GLY A 215 4.30 5.16 10.91
C GLY A 215 5.55 5.76 11.54
N PHE A 216 6.58 4.96 11.85
CA PHE A 216 7.87 5.40 12.37
C PHE A 216 8.82 5.94 11.27
N TRP A 217 8.61 5.54 10.01
CA TRP A 217 9.29 6.07 8.83
C TRP A 217 8.27 6.70 7.88
N ARG A 218 7.98 7.98 8.09
CA ARG A 218 6.90 8.72 7.41
C ARG A 218 6.96 8.74 5.88
N THR A 219 8.01 8.19 5.29
CA THR A 219 8.25 8.12 3.85
C THR A 219 8.48 6.69 3.38
N THR A 220 8.14 5.69 4.20
CA THR A 220 8.37 4.28 3.86
C THR A 220 7.07 3.48 3.97
N ASN A 221 6.81 2.69 2.95
CA ASN A 221 5.70 1.75 2.89
C ASN A 221 6.23 0.32 2.87
N TRP A 222 5.63 -0.56 3.63
CA TRP A 222 5.83 -2.00 3.52
C TRP A 222 4.79 -2.57 2.57
N ILE A 223 5.27 -3.18 1.48
CA ILE A 223 4.44 -3.70 0.40
C ILE A 223 4.52 -5.23 0.42
N ASN A 224 3.35 -5.86 0.36
CA ASN A 224 3.23 -7.30 0.27
C ASN A 224 2.30 -7.63 -0.90
N GLU A 225 2.70 -8.56 -1.76
CA GLU A 225 1.93 -8.97 -2.93
C GLU A 225 1.84 -10.48 -3.04
N VAL A 226 0.73 -10.95 -3.57
CA VAL A 226 0.52 -12.33 -4.02
C VAL A 226 0.13 -12.27 -5.49
N ASN A 227 0.88 -12.93 -6.35
CA ASN A 227 0.65 -12.93 -7.79
C ASN A 227 0.54 -14.37 -8.27
N GLY A 228 -0.56 -14.71 -8.93
CA GLY A 228 -0.82 -16.02 -9.51
C GLY A 228 -1.03 -15.94 -11.01
N VAL A 229 -0.41 -16.85 -11.78
CA VAL A 229 -0.67 -16.99 -13.21
C VAL A 229 -1.20 -18.39 -13.47
N PHE A 230 -2.39 -18.47 -14.03
CA PHE A 230 -3.07 -19.72 -14.38
C PHE A 230 -3.20 -19.79 -15.90
N TYR A 231 -3.05 -20.99 -16.46
CA TYR A 231 -3.01 -21.19 -17.90
C TYR A 231 -4.29 -21.85 -18.42
N SER A 232 -4.80 -21.37 -19.56
CA SER A 232 -6.03 -21.87 -20.20
C SER A 232 -5.79 -22.13 -21.68
N GLY A 233 -6.23 -23.28 -22.20
CA GLY A 233 -5.95 -23.67 -23.59
C GLY A 233 -4.49 -24.09 -23.81
N GLY A 234 -4.06 -24.10 -25.06
CA GLY A 234 -2.70 -24.48 -25.46
C GLY A 234 -2.38 -25.97 -25.38
N ASP A 235 -1.31 -26.38 -26.08
CA ASP A 235 -0.87 -27.78 -26.17
C ASP A 235 0.03 -28.15 -24.99
N ALA A 236 0.83 -27.21 -24.52
CA ALA A 236 1.74 -27.39 -23.40
C ALA A 236 1.58 -26.24 -22.41
N LYS A 237 1.19 -26.58 -21.16
CA LYS A 237 0.99 -25.59 -20.09
C LYS A 237 2.15 -25.64 -19.10
N PRO A 238 2.79 -24.51 -18.82
CA PRO A 238 3.71 -24.40 -17.71
C PRO A 238 3.00 -24.69 -16.39
N LYS A 239 3.71 -25.08 -15.35
CA LYS A 239 3.17 -25.12 -14.01
C LYS A 239 2.83 -23.68 -13.57
N ALA A 240 1.62 -23.50 -13.06
CA ALA A 240 1.14 -22.19 -12.61
C ALA A 240 2.04 -21.64 -11.49
N PRO A 241 2.75 -20.53 -11.69
CA PRO A 241 3.53 -19.89 -10.63
C PRO A 241 2.61 -19.14 -9.67
N VAL A 242 2.93 -19.18 -8.38
CA VAL A 242 2.32 -18.34 -7.34
C VAL A 242 3.44 -17.66 -6.59
N TYR A 243 3.56 -16.36 -6.77
CA TYR A 243 4.60 -15.57 -6.13
C TYR A 243 4.07 -14.89 -4.88
N LEU A 244 4.84 -14.98 -3.81
CA LEU A 244 4.72 -14.13 -2.63
C LEU A 244 5.86 -13.11 -2.70
N LEU A 245 5.53 -11.83 -2.60
CA LEU A 245 6.51 -10.76 -2.64
C LEU A 245 6.33 -9.87 -1.40
N THR A 246 7.43 -9.55 -0.74
CA THR A 246 7.45 -8.61 0.38
C THR A 246 8.62 -7.65 0.24
N GLY A 247 8.41 -6.37 0.50
CA GLY A 247 9.45 -5.38 0.31
C GLY A 247 9.11 -4.01 0.86
N LEU A 248 10.03 -3.08 0.70
CA LEU A 248 9.92 -1.70 1.14
C LEU A 248 9.98 -0.75 -0.06
N ARG A 249 9.12 0.28 -0.02
CA ARG A 249 9.21 1.46 -0.87
C ARG A 249 9.53 2.66 -0.01
N HIS A 250 10.67 3.28 -0.24
CA HIS A 250 11.11 4.46 0.49
C HIS A 250 11.10 5.69 -0.41
N TRP A 251 10.29 6.70 -0.05
CA TRP A 251 10.19 7.96 -0.76
C TRP A 251 11.23 8.97 -0.25
N PHE A 252 11.91 9.65 -1.14
CA PHE A 252 12.88 10.70 -0.80
C PHE A 252 12.14 12.02 -0.54
N GLY A 253 11.54 12.13 0.64
CA GLY A 253 10.73 13.29 1.04
C GLY A 253 9.54 13.50 0.09
N ASN A 254 9.40 14.71 -0.43
CA ASN A 254 8.35 15.10 -1.37
C ASN A 254 8.85 15.20 -2.82
N SER A 255 10.02 14.65 -3.13
CA SER A 255 10.63 14.75 -4.47
C SER A 255 9.91 13.97 -5.56
N GLY A 256 9.03 13.05 -5.20
CA GLY A 256 8.41 12.10 -6.13
C GLY A 256 9.27 10.88 -6.44
N TRP A 257 10.53 10.84 -6.03
CA TRP A 257 11.41 9.69 -6.20
C TRP A 257 11.23 8.68 -5.07
N ALA A 258 11.26 7.40 -5.40
CA ALA A 258 11.24 6.32 -4.43
C ALA A 258 12.20 5.19 -4.80
N LEU A 259 12.90 4.67 -3.78
CA LEU A 259 13.68 3.44 -3.87
C LEU A 259 12.78 2.27 -3.46
N ASN A 260 12.82 1.21 -4.24
CA ASN A 260 12.06 -0.02 -4.02
C ASN A 260 13.03 -1.19 -3.82
N GLY A 261 12.73 -2.07 -2.88
CA GLY A 261 13.50 -3.29 -2.66
C GLY A 261 12.62 -4.36 -2.05
N GLY A 262 12.68 -5.58 -2.57
CA GLY A 262 11.85 -6.68 -2.10
C GLY A 262 12.40 -8.06 -2.42
N LEU A 263 11.87 -9.04 -1.70
CA LEU A 263 12.13 -10.46 -1.92
C LEU A 263 10.87 -11.09 -2.51
N ARG A 264 11.09 -11.96 -3.47
CA ARG A 264 10.05 -12.73 -4.16
C ARG A 264 10.28 -14.22 -3.93
N TRP A 265 9.24 -14.95 -3.69
CA TRP A 265 9.27 -16.38 -3.51
C TRP A 265 8.20 -17.07 -4.35
N ASN A 266 8.60 -18.07 -5.15
CA ASN A 266 7.66 -18.90 -5.91
C ASN A 266 7.15 -20.06 -5.06
N ALA A 267 6.00 -19.89 -4.43
CA ALA A 267 5.40 -20.90 -3.55
C ALA A 267 5.05 -22.22 -4.27
N ALA A 268 4.82 -22.19 -5.59
CA ALA A 268 4.53 -23.38 -6.38
C ALA A 268 5.76 -24.30 -6.56
N LYS A 269 6.97 -23.80 -6.39
CA LYS A 269 8.22 -24.57 -6.50
C LYS A 269 8.52 -25.38 -5.22
N PHE A 270 7.97 -24.96 -4.09
CA PHE A 270 8.24 -25.56 -2.78
C PHE A 270 7.71 -26.99 -2.60
N GLN A 271 6.82 -27.46 -3.46
CA GLN A 271 6.05 -28.69 -3.23
C GLN A 271 6.69 -29.99 -3.74
N LYS A 272 7.76 -30.02 -4.51
CA LYS A 272 8.16 -31.26 -5.18
C LYS A 272 9.64 -31.65 -5.31
N ASP A 273 10.56 -30.75 -5.27
CA ASP A 273 11.98 -31.10 -5.40
C ASP A 273 12.77 -30.66 -4.16
N HIS A 274 12.95 -31.61 -3.25
CA HIS A 274 13.76 -31.45 -2.04
C HIS A 274 15.27 -31.43 -2.36
N GLY A 275 15.69 -30.63 -3.32
CA GLY A 275 17.04 -30.15 -3.37
C GLY A 275 17.18 -29.13 -2.22
N GLU A 276 18.01 -29.43 -1.23
CA GLU A 276 18.31 -28.56 -0.12
C GLU A 276 18.67 -27.17 -0.67
N CYS A 277 17.82 -26.17 -0.38
CA CYS A 277 18.12 -24.79 -0.63
C CYS A 277 19.31 -24.42 0.26
N ARG A 278 20.53 -24.63 -0.22
CA ARG A 278 21.74 -24.20 0.47
C ARG A 278 22.00 -22.76 0.09
N PHE A 279 22.21 -21.91 1.06
CA PHE A 279 22.60 -20.51 0.86
C PHE A 279 23.87 -20.32 -0.03
N THR A 280 24.55 -21.40 -0.33
CA THR A 280 25.74 -21.45 -1.21
C THR A 280 25.41 -21.78 -2.68
N GLU A 281 24.18 -22.24 -2.98
CA GLU A 281 23.69 -22.56 -4.32
C GLU A 281 22.27 -21.96 -4.48
N LEU A 282 22.20 -20.61 -4.63
CA LEU A 282 20.96 -19.85 -4.79
C LEU A 282 20.23 -20.16 -6.10
N ASP A 283 20.92 -20.82 -7.04
CA ASP A 283 20.46 -21.05 -8.41
C ASP A 283 19.25 -22.01 -8.54
N ASP A 284 18.96 -22.84 -7.52
CA ASP A 284 17.81 -23.75 -7.48
C ASP A 284 16.76 -23.34 -6.43
N CYS A 285 16.96 -22.20 -5.76
CA CYS A 285 16.04 -21.71 -4.75
C CYS A 285 14.88 -20.94 -5.41
N ALA A 286 13.66 -21.22 -4.94
CA ALA A 286 12.44 -20.48 -5.32
C ALA A 286 12.46 -19.00 -4.89
N LEU A 287 13.62 -18.44 -4.58
CA LEU A 287 13.79 -17.11 -4.01
C LEU A 287 14.44 -16.18 -5.03
N GLY A 288 13.72 -15.18 -5.44
CA GLY A 288 14.20 -14.07 -6.25
C GLY A 288 14.10 -12.74 -5.52
N GLY A 289 14.44 -11.67 -6.20
CA GLY A 289 14.38 -10.34 -5.65
C GLY A 289 13.98 -9.28 -6.65
N LEU A 290 13.73 -8.08 -6.14
CA LEU A 290 13.58 -6.90 -6.96
C LEU A 290 14.24 -5.69 -6.30
N VAL A 291 14.82 -4.84 -7.14
CA VAL A 291 15.27 -3.49 -6.77
C VAL A 291 14.81 -2.54 -7.86
N GLY A 292 14.35 -1.36 -7.48
CA GLY A 292 13.90 -0.38 -8.47
C GLY A 292 13.97 1.05 -7.96
N LEU A 293 14.14 1.98 -8.90
CA LEU A 293 14.01 3.41 -8.69
C LEU A 293 12.80 3.89 -9.47
N THR A 294 11.89 4.59 -8.80
CA THR A 294 10.67 5.10 -9.41
C THR A 294 10.49 6.58 -9.14
N PHE A 295 9.79 7.22 -10.05
CA PHE A 295 9.34 8.60 -9.92
C PHE A 295 7.86 8.70 -10.24
N ALA A 296 7.12 9.41 -9.41
CA ALA A 296 5.78 9.91 -9.70
C ALA A 296 5.51 11.20 -8.91
N PRO A 297 4.82 12.19 -9.47
CA PRO A 297 4.52 13.43 -8.76
C PRO A 297 3.71 13.16 -7.48
N ILE A 298 4.12 13.80 -6.39
CA ILE A 298 3.40 13.70 -5.11
C ILE A 298 2.41 14.84 -5.01
N HIS A 299 1.14 14.49 -4.90
CA HIS A 299 0.06 15.43 -4.68
C HIS A 299 -0.45 15.30 -3.25
N LEU A 300 0.14 16.07 -2.34
CA LEU A 300 -0.39 16.16 -0.97
C LEU A 300 -1.76 16.83 -1.00
N ALA A 301 -2.68 16.38 -0.14
CA ALA A 301 -3.94 17.08 0.06
C ALA A 301 -3.63 18.54 0.43
N ALA A 302 -4.23 19.49 -0.27
CA ALA A 302 -4.11 20.88 0.11
C ALA A 302 -4.62 21.00 1.56
N VAL A 303 -3.78 21.55 2.43
CA VAL A 303 -4.24 21.95 3.77
C VAL A 303 -5.42 22.87 3.54
N ALA A 304 -6.60 22.48 4.01
CA ALA A 304 -7.77 23.33 3.90
C ALA A 304 -7.39 24.74 4.39
N PRO A 305 -7.68 25.80 3.61
CA PRO A 305 -7.42 27.15 4.09
C PRO A 305 -8.10 27.29 5.46
N PRO A 306 -7.47 27.96 6.42
CA PRO A 306 -8.11 28.20 7.70
C PRO A 306 -9.48 28.79 7.43
N PRO A 307 -10.51 28.39 8.20
CA PRO A 307 -11.85 28.93 8.00
C PRO A 307 -11.74 30.46 7.98
N PRO A 308 -12.46 31.14 7.06
CA PRO A 308 -12.41 32.59 6.98
C PRO A 308 -12.63 33.16 8.37
N ALA A 309 -11.79 34.11 8.76
CA ALA A 309 -11.94 34.78 10.04
C ALA A 309 -13.41 35.20 10.20
N PRO A 310 -14.02 35.03 11.39
CA PRO A 310 -15.39 35.45 11.60
C PRO A 310 -15.55 36.89 11.10
N ILE A 311 -16.50 37.11 10.21
CA ILE A 311 -16.80 38.46 9.70
C ILE A 311 -17.07 39.27 10.96
N PRO A 312 -16.39 40.40 11.19
CA PRO A 312 -16.63 41.24 12.33
C PRO A 312 -18.14 41.56 12.36
N VAL A 313 -18.83 41.10 13.37
CA VAL A 313 -20.23 41.47 13.56
C VAL A 313 -20.26 43.00 13.65
N PRO A 314 -21.00 43.74 12.79
CA PRO A 314 -21.07 45.18 12.92
C PRO A 314 -21.48 45.51 14.37
N PRO A 315 -20.85 46.55 14.98
CA PRO A 315 -21.19 46.92 16.33
C PRO A 315 -22.71 47.14 16.43
N PRO A 316 -23.33 46.70 17.52
CA PRO A 316 -24.76 46.92 17.72
C PRO A 316 -25.04 48.41 17.57
N PRO A 317 -26.21 48.81 17.01
CA PRO A 317 -26.58 50.21 16.87
C PRO A 317 -26.49 50.89 18.24
N PRO A 318 -26.06 52.16 18.31
CA PRO A 318 -25.94 52.87 19.56
C PRO A 318 -27.29 52.87 20.30
N PRO A 319 -27.27 52.67 21.61
CA PRO A 319 -28.49 52.68 22.37
C PRO A 319 -29.25 54.02 22.25
N PRO A 320 -30.59 54.00 22.25
CA PRO A 320 -31.37 55.24 22.24
C PRO A 320 -30.93 56.15 23.41
N ALA A 321 -30.96 57.43 23.18
CA ALA A 321 -30.52 58.43 24.14
C ALA A 321 -31.18 58.25 25.53
N PRO A 322 -30.42 58.47 26.61
CA PRO A 322 -30.91 58.11 27.96
C PRO A 322 -32.02 59.04 28.42
N ALA A 323 -33.06 58.44 29.01
CA ALA A 323 -34.03 59.11 29.83
C ALA A 323 -33.32 59.58 31.15
N PRO A 324 -33.85 60.61 31.86
CA PRO A 324 -33.10 61.30 32.94
C PRO A 324 -32.71 60.39 34.08
N VAL A 325 -31.51 60.62 34.60
CA VAL A 325 -30.66 59.86 35.50
C VAL A 325 -31.31 59.62 36.86
N ALA A 326 -31.37 58.33 37.27
CA ALA A 326 -31.40 57.92 38.68
C ALA A 326 -29.94 57.65 39.17
N PRO A 327 -29.65 57.70 40.49
CA PRO A 327 -28.25 57.66 41.03
C PRO A 327 -27.47 56.40 40.68
N PRO A 328 -26.13 56.42 40.67
CA PRO A 328 -25.26 55.42 40.08
C PRO A 328 -25.27 54.10 40.83
N GLU A 329 -25.62 52.98 40.12
CA GLU A 329 -25.30 51.62 40.53
C GLU A 329 -23.81 51.29 40.27
N PRO A 330 -23.20 50.39 41.06
CA PRO A 330 -21.82 49.99 40.91
C PRO A 330 -21.55 49.33 39.53
N PRO A 331 -20.31 49.41 39.00
CA PRO A 331 -19.97 49.01 37.65
C PRO A 331 -20.21 47.52 37.40
N PRO A 332 -20.79 47.11 36.22
CA PRO A 332 -21.02 45.72 35.88
C PRO A 332 -19.68 45.01 35.72
N VAL A 333 -19.57 43.87 36.38
CA VAL A 333 -18.49 42.88 36.19
C VAL A 333 -18.52 42.43 34.74
N ALA A 334 -17.40 42.51 34.01
CA ALA A 334 -17.26 42.04 32.65
C ALA A 334 -17.68 40.56 32.55
N PRO A 335 -18.40 40.15 31.51
CA PRO A 335 -18.80 38.76 31.35
C PRO A 335 -17.53 37.89 31.27
N PRO A 336 -17.48 36.74 31.93
CA PRO A 336 -16.33 35.84 31.87
C PRO A 336 -16.08 35.44 30.43
N HIS A 337 -14.81 35.57 29.98
CA HIS A 337 -14.37 35.04 28.70
C HIS A 337 -14.66 33.53 28.68
N GLN A 338 -15.45 33.05 27.71
CA GLN A 338 -15.69 31.64 27.53
C GLN A 338 -14.39 31.00 27.00
N PRO A 339 -13.84 30.01 27.68
CA PRO A 339 -12.63 29.35 27.23
C PRO A 339 -12.87 28.68 25.87
N THR A 340 -11.96 28.89 24.92
CA THR A 340 -12.05 28.33 23.58
C THR A 340 -11.42 26.94 23.54
N GLU A 341 -12.20 25.91 23.19
CA GLU A 341 -11.68 24.56 23.01
C GLU A 341 -10.83 24.49 21.72
N LEU A 342 -9.54 24.22 21.86
CA LEU A 342 -8.60 24.10 20.73
C LEU A 342 -8.71 22.78 20.03
N ARG A 343 -8.82 21.67 20.76
CA ARG A 343 -8.83 20.32 20.23
C ARG A 343 -9.23 19.30 21.28
N THR A 344 -9.81 18.20 20.78
CA THR A 344 -10.07 16.99 21.56
C THR A 344 -9.29 15.82 20.96
N ASP A 345 -8.49 15.13 21.78
CA ASP A 345 -7.80 13.90 21.45
C ASP A 345 -8.35 12.74 22.30
N GLU A 346 -8.31 11.52 21.76
CA GLU A 346 -8.86 10.33 22.41
C GLU A 346 -7.86 9.18 22.39
N ILE A 347 -7.70 8.47 23.49
CA ILE A 347 -6.86 7.29 23.64
C ILE A 347 -7.64 6.14 24.27
N HIS A 348 -7.35 4.89 23.86
CA HIS A 348 -8.04 3.69 24.32
C HIS A 348 -7.17 2.82 25.22
N PHE A 349 -7.84 2.02 26.06
CA PHE A 349 -7.20 1.17 27.04
C PHE A 349 -7.66 -0.29 26.94
N GLU A 350 -6.75 -1.20 27.30
CA GLU A 350 -7.04 -2.61 27.46
C GLU A 350 -7.98 -2.86 28.65
N PRO A 351 -8.75 -3.96 28.63
CA PRO A 351 -9.63 -4.32 29.74
C PRO A 351 -8.91 -4.36 31.08
N GLY A 352 -9.51 -3.74 32.12
CA GLY A 352 -8.97 -3.72 33.47
C GLY A 352 -7.64 -2.99 33.66
N SER A 353 -7.15 -2.28 32.65
CA SER A 353 -5.82 -1.66 32.65
C SER A 353 -5.90 -0.13 32.55
N ALA A 354 -4.98 0.55 33.26
CA ALA A 354 -4.67 1.96 33.09
C ALA A 354 -3.28 2.18 32.43
N ARG A 355 -2.69 1.13 31.86
CA ARG A 355 -1.37 1.19 31.21
C ARG A 355 -1.48 1.86 29.85
N LEU A 356 -0.66 2.88 29.61
CA LEU A 356 -0.57 3.56 28.31
C LEU A 356 0.11 2.67 27.27
N THR A 357 -0.54 2.47 26.15
CA THR A 357 0.03 1.82 24.97
C THR A 357 1.04 2.73 24.26
N ASN A 358 1.85 2.19 23.35
CA ASN A 358 2.77 3.02 22.56
C ASN A 358 2.01 4.00 21.65
N ILE A 359 0.84 3.62 21.16
CA ILE A 359 -0.04 4.51 20.37
C ILE A 359 -0.56 5.65 21.26
N ALA A 360 -1.03 5.34 22.47
CA ALA A 360 -1.46 6.37 23.43
C ALA A 360 -0.33 7.34 23.75
N LYS A 361 0.89 6.86 23.97
CA LYS A 361 2.07 7.71 24.24
C LYS A 361 2.38 8.64 23.06
N ALA A 362 2.30 8.16 21.82
CA ALA A 362 2.53 8.99 20.64
C ALA A 362 1.50 10.13 20.50
N ILE A 363 0.23 9.86 20.83
CA ILE A 363 -0.81 10.90 20.88
C ILE A 363 -0.50 11.92 21.99
N LEU A 364 -0.07 11.45 23.16
CA LEU A 364 0.26 12.32 24.30
C LEU A 364 1.53 13.16 24.05
N ASP A 365 2.49 12.65 23.29
CA ASP A 365 3.68 13.41 22.85
C ASP A 365 3.25 14.62 21.97
N ASP A 366 2.25 14.44 21.08
CA ASP A 366 1.68 15.53 20.27
C ASP A 366 0.90 16.54 21.15
N VAL A 367 0.09 16.04 22.09
CA VAL A 367 -0.61 16.89 23.08
C VAL A 367 0.39 17.75 23.88
N ALA A 368 1.48 17.14 24.38
CA ALA A 368 2.50 17.84 25.13
C ALA A 368 3.22 18.90 24.28
N LEU A 369 3.51 18.61 23.01
CA LEU A 369 4.12 19.58 22.09
C LEU A 369 3.24 20.81 21.94
N ARG A 370 1.94 20.65 21.78
CA ARG A 370 0.97 21.75 21.68
C ARG A 370 0.87 22.55 22.96
N MET A 371 0.80 21.89 24.12
CA MET A 371 0.80 22.58 25.41
C MET A 371 2.07 23.40 25.65
N LYS A 372 3.20 23.02 25.04
CA LYS A 372 4.44 23.80 25.09
C LYS A 372 4.43 24.99 24.12
N GLN A 373 3.78 24.82 22.95
CA GLN A 373 3.59 25.90 21.97
C GLN A 373 2.62 26.98 22.47
N GLU A 374 1.63 26.56 23.28
CA GLU A 374 0.62 27.43 23.87
C GLU A 374 0.75 27.44 25.41
N PRO A 375 1.63 28.25 25.98
CA PRO A 375 1.91 28.23 27.43
C PRO A 375 0.72 28.50 28.34
N THR A 376 -0.28 29.23 27.84
CA THR A 376 -1.52 29.54 28.59
C THR A 376 -2.58 28.44 28.51
N SER A 377 -2.42 27.47 27.62
CA SER A 377 -3.40 26.39 27.48
C SER A 377 -3.46 25.48 28.68
N THR A 378 -4.65 24.96 28.96
CA THR A 378 -4.90 23.96 29.99
C THR A 378 -5.46 22.69 29.35
N ALA A 379 -5.30 21.53 29.98
CA ALA A 379 -5.83 20.26 29.54
C ALA A 379 -6.87 19.72 30.53
N ILE A 380 -8.06 19.35 30.07
CA ILE A 380 -9.01 18.56 30.82
C ILE A 380 -8.91 17.12 30.34
N VAL A 381 -8.55 16.22 31.24
CA VAL A 381 -8.33 14.79 30.97
C VAL A 381 -9.44 13.99 31.62
N ILE A 382 -10.32 13.40 30.80
CA ILE A 382 -11.55 12.76 31.26
C ILE A 382 -11.46 11.25 30.96
N GLY A 383 -11.46 10.42 32.01
CA GLY A 383 -11.44 8.96 31.88
C GLY A 383 -12.84 8.35 31.88
N TYR A 384 -12.97 7.28 31.09
CA TYR A 384 -14.20 6.49 30.97
C TYR A 384 -13.89 4.99 31.04
N THR A 385 -14.91 4.23 31.50
CA THR A 385 -14.91 2.76 31.53
C THR A 385 -16.04 2.19 30.68
N ASP A 386 -15.98 0.90 30.41
CA ASP A 386 -17.14 0.17 29.92
C ASP A 386 -18.06 -0.28 31.07
N ASN A 387 -19.23 -0.82 30.76
CA ASN A 387 -20.20 -1.25 31.73
C ASN A 387 -19.77 -2.45 32.60
N ARG A 388 -18.74 -3.19 32.21
CA ARG A 388 -18.21 -4.35 32.96
C ARG A 388 -17.12 -3.94 33.94
N GLU A 389 -16.46 -2.82 33.69
CA GLU A 389 -15.38 -2.29 34.54
C GLU A 389 -15.89 -1.34 35.64
N ALA A 390 -17.08 -0.79 35.49
CA ALA A 390 -17.61 0.25 36.40
C ALA A 390 -17.95 -0.25 37.80
N THR A 391 -17.65 -1.49 38.18
CA THR A 391 -18.04 -2.08 39.46
C THR A 391 -16.89 -2.83 40.13
N GLY A 392 -16.94 -2.92 41.49
CA GLY A 392 -16.01 -3.69 42.30
C GLY A 392 -14.62 -3.09 42.42
N ALA A 393 -13.57 -3.91 42.26
CA ALA A 393 -12.16 -3.51 42.42
C ALA A 393 -11.69 -2.48 41.38
N ASN A 394 -12.48 -2.19 40.35
CA ASN A 394 -12.19 -1.27 39.26
C ASN A 394 -13.02 0.03 39.33
N ALA A 395 -13.69 0.31 40.46
CA ALA A 395 -14.55 1.49 40.59
C ALA A 395 -13.87 2.83 40.25
N ASP A 396 -12.56 2.94 40.43
CA ASP A 396 -11.78 4.15 40.13
C ASP A 396 -10.91 4.03 38.83
N LEU A 397 -11.20 3.06 37.96
CA LEU A 397 -10.33 2.79 36.82
C LEU A 397 -10.35 3.92 35.77
N ASP A 398 -11.45 4.58 35.59
CA ASP A 398 -11.65 5.80 34.81
C ASP A 398 -10.68 6.90 35.27
N ARG A 399 -10.66 7.19 36.55
CA ARG A 399 -9.78 8.18 37.15
C ARG A 399 -8.32 7.76 37.08
N ARG A 400 -7.99 6.50 37.36
CA ARG A 400 -6.60 5.98 37.22
C ARG A 400 -6.07 6.08 35.80
N ARG A 401 -6.92 5.89 34.76
CA ARG A 401 -6.56 6.11 33.36
C ARG A 401 -6.23 7.57 33.07
N ALA A 402 -7.07 8.47 33.56
CA ALA A 402 -6.85 9.91 33.40
C ALA A 402 -5.59 10.40 34.18
N GLU A 403 -5.35 9.86 35.38
CA GLU A 403 -4.13 10.11 36.15
C GLU A 403 -2.87 9.57 35.43
N ALA A 404 -2.91 8.39 34.80
CA ALA A 404 -1.80 7.86 34.02
C ALA A 404 -1.44 8.78 32.84
N VAL A 405 -2.43 9.41 32.21
CA VAL A 405 -2.21 10.43 31.18
C VAL A 405 -1.54 11.67 31.75
N ARG A 406 -2.05 12.23 32.84
CA ARG A 406 -1.45 13.38 33.53
C ARG A 406 0.01 13.08 33.90
N ASP A 407 0.25 11.95 34.55
CA ASP A 407 1.55 11.57 35.04
C ASP A 407 2.57 11.40 33.89
N TYR A 408 2.13 10.90 32.74
CA TYR A 408 2.96 10.85 31.55
C TYR A 408 3.32 12.24 31.01
N LEU A 409 2.35 13.16 30.91
CA LEU A 409 2.59 14.53 30.44
C LEU A 409 3.50 15.30 31.38
N VAL A 410 3.34 15.11 32.71
CA VAL A 410 4.18 15.74 33.73
C VAL A 410 5.59 15.15 33.74
N SER A 411 5.70 13.82 33.92
CA SER A 411 7.01 13.17 34.13
C SER A 411 7.86 13.11 32.86
N ARG A 412 7.25 12.92 31.69
CA ARG A 412 7.96 12.74 30.42
C ARG A 412 8.23 14.07 29.72
N HIS A 413 7.28 15.00 29.80
CA HIS A 413 7.33 16.24 29.02
C HIS A 413 7.48 17.50 29.86
N GLY A 414 7.44 17.38 31.20
CA GLY A 414 7.62 18.52 32.08
C GLY A 414 6.47 19.54 32.04
N ILE A 415 5.24 19.09 31.69
CA ILE A 415 4.06 19.94 31.74
C ILE A 415 3.68 20.18 33.19
N ASP A 416 3.40 21.46 33.53
CA ASP A 416 3.00 21.83 34.88
C ASP A 416 1.70 21.12 35.27
N PRO A 417 1.66 20.36 36.39
CA PRO A 417 0.46 19.69 36.89
C PRO A 417 -0.72 20.63 37.09
N ALA A 418 -0.51 21.88 37.43
CA ALA A 418 -1.55 22.89 37.60
C ALA A 418 -2.32 23.20 36.30
N ARG A 419 -1.74 22.87 35.17
CA ARG A 419 -2.37 23.02 33.84
C ARG A 419 -3.20 21.81 33.41
N ILE A 420 -3.28 20.76 34.25
CA ILE A 420 -3.95 19.50 33.88
C ILE A 420 -5.03 19.18 34.92
N THR A 421 -6.29 19.23 34.51
CA THR A 421 -7.43 18.80 35.34
C THR A 421 -7.80 17.35 34.99
N VAL A 422 -8.00 16.51 36.02
CA VAL A 422 -8.32 15.09 35.85
C VAL A 422 -9.74 14.84 36.33
N GLU A 423 -10.56 14.21 35.52
CA GLU A 423 -11.93 13.80 35.81
C GLU A 423 -12.13 12.31 35.51
N GLY A 424 -12.92 11.63 36.35
CA GLY A 424 -13.45 10.28 36.07
C GLY A 424 -14.99 10.37 35.87
N ARG A 425 -15.48 9.65 34.84
CA ARG A 425 -16.91 9.66 34.51
C ARG A 425 -17.53 8.28 34.37
N ASP A 426 -16.84 7.25 34.83
CA ASP A 426 -17.32 5.86 34.81
C ASP A 426 -17.82 5.43 33.42
N ALA A 427 -18.91 4.66 33.36
CA ALA A 427 -19.58 4.22 32.11
C ALA A 427 -20.78 5.12 31.73
N ARG A 428 -20.85 6.37 32.23
CA ARG A 428 -22.06 7.22 32.08
C ARG A 428 -22.25 7.78 30.68
N GLU A 429 -21.19 7.90 29.86
CA GLU A 429 -21.25 8.47 28.52
C GLU A 429 -20.68 7.46 27.47
N PRO A 430 -21.40 6.35 27.18
CA PRO A 430 -20.94 5.37 26.25
C PRO A 430 -20.97 5.92 24.82
N VAL A 431 -19.89 5.72 24.05
CA VAL A 431 -19.78 6.06 22.62
C VAL A 431 -19.89 4.82 21.72
N GLY A 432 -19.88 3.64 22.31
CA GLY A 432 -20.06 2.36 21.65
C GLY A 432 -21.05 1.46 22.39
N ASP A 433 -21.63 0.48 21.68
CA ASP A 433 -22.54 -0.49 22.26
C ASP A 433 -21.81 -1.41 23.25
N ASN A 434 -22.15 -1.33 24.54
CA ASN A 434 -21.57 -2.15 25.59
C ASN A 434 -21.89 -3.65 25.46
N ALA A 435 -22.84 -4.06 24.63
CA ALA A 435 -23.14 -5.45 24.35
C ALA A 435 -22.00 -6.10 23.52
N THR A 436 -21.36 -5.34 22.63
CA THR A 436 -20.29 -5.82 21.74
C THR A 436 -18.91 -5.64 22.35
N ALA A 437 -17.95 -6.49 21.97
CA ALA A 437 -16.55 -6.34 22.38
C ALA A 437 -15.92 -5.06 21.84
N GLU A 438 -16.24 -4.70 20.59
CA GLU A 438 -15.78 -3.50 19.91
C GLU A 438 -16.33 -2.22 20.56
N GLY A 439 -17.61 -2.20 20.88
CA GLY A 439 -18.23 -1.06 21.56
C GLY A 439 -17.66 -0.85 22.98
N ARG A 440 -17.39 -1.93 23.73
CA ARG A 440 -16.69 -1.82 25.01
C ARG A 440 -15.27 -1.29 24.85
N LEU A 441 -14.53 -1.68 23.82
CA LEU A 441 -13.20 -1.12 23.52
C LEU A 441 -13.27 0.40 23.32
N ARG A 442 -14.26 0.88 22.57
CA ARG A 442 -14.49 2.33 22.36
C ARG A 442 -14.85 3.05 23.65
N ASN A 443 -15.56 2.40 24.56
CA ASN A 443 -15.95 3.00 25.83
C ASN A 443 -14.78 3.12 26.81
N ARG A 444 -13.80 2.21 26.77
CA ARG A 444 -12.56 2.27 27.57
C ARG A 444 -11.59 3.31 27.04
N ARG A 445 -11.86 4.57 27.27
CA ARG A 445 -11.12 5.69 26.70
C ARG A 445 -10.77 6.77 27.70
N VAL A 446 -9.81 7.60 27.33
CA VAL A 446 -9.57 8.91 27.94
C VAL A 446 -9.66 9.97 26.85
N VAL A 447 -10.42 11.01 27.12
CA VAL A 447 -10.60 12.18 26.27
C VAL A 447 -9.76 13.32 26.85
N ILE A 448 -8.91 13.93 26.03
CA ILE A 448 -8.06 15.06 26.41
C ILE A 448 -8.56 16.28 25.64
N ARG A 449 -9.02 17.31 26.36
CA ARG A 449 -9.49 18.58 25.78
C ARG A 449 -8.47 19.68 26.11
N LEU A 450 -7.90 20.28 25.08
CA LEU A 450 -7.02 21.45 25.23
C LEU A 450 -7.86 22.72 25.14
N ILE A 451 -7.70 23.60 26.12
CA ILE A 451 -8.44 24.86 26.27
C ILE A 451 -7.48 26.01 26.37
N ILE A 452 -7.74 27.09 25.64
CA ILE A 452 -7.11 28.40 25.84
C ILE A 452 -8.09 29.24 26.67
N PRO A 453 -7.63 29.87 27.78
CA PRO A 453 -8.45 30.73 28.60
C PRO A 453 -8.89 32.01 27.90
#